data_f086f8f2b9855e809f3c1e59a3c9a0fa
#
_entry.id   f086f8f2b9855e809f3c1e59a3c9a0fa
#
_cell.length_a   1.000
_cell.length_b   1.000
_cell.length_c   1.000
_cell.angle_alpha   90.00
_cell.angle_beta   90.00
_cell.angle_gamma   90.00
#
_symmetry.space_group_name_H-M   'P 1'
#
loop_
_entity.id
_entity.type
_entity.pdbx_description
1 polymer ?
#
loop_
_entity_poly.entity_id
_entity_poly.type
_entity_poly.pdbx_seq_one_letter_code
_entity_poly.pdbx_strand_id
1 'polypeptide(L)'
;MKKNLLVPIACAGISHLEADIPTLENFRFPDENEFLAKAGEYFKGVILLQTCNRIEIYVHGEGEVLDRFLEENGRSGYKIIEGEEALVHLLRLASGMESMIVGEDQILGQLKNALLLSRDAGVCSPVLDLCINKAIHTGTDVRKKTAINKGAVSIGSAAVLLAEELLGTLENRHILVVGVGEMGKLVAQAIAEKDLKAIYVTNRTFETAVDLADKIGGKAVKMDDLYHYISLSDVVITCTGAPHTVIHRENLKKAVEDRWPLNGKIPLIMIDIAQPRDIDETAAEIEGVRVFTIDDLRSVSKKNIANRKKQAGLAEKIISEELDNFISLLNRASADEVLADLHTWAEAIRIRERDKALSRLKNTDEKTSGVIDDFSKVLVKKLLSDATVAIRSCAECGDLEAAESHVRAITRGSRPCIRKED
;
A
#
# COMPACT_ATOMS: atom_id res chain seq x y z
N MET A 1 -21.79 20.67 -5.23
CA MET A 1 -21.89 20.75 -3.75
C MET A 1 -20.89 19.77 -3.19
N LYS A 2 -19.99 20.17 -2.28
CA LYS A 2 -19.13 19.22 -1.56
C LYS A 2 -20.04 18.28 -0.75
N LYS A 3 -19.79 16.98 -0.85
CA LYS A 3 -20.51 15.96 -0.09
C LYS A 3 -19.85 15.85 1.28
N ASN A 4 -20.61 15.88 2.35
CA ASN A 4 -20.10 15.65 3.69
C ASN A 4 -19.93 14.15 3.93
N LEU A 5 -18.81 13.75 4.52
CA LEU A 5 -18.59 12.38 4.98
C LEU A 5 -19.44 12.15 6.25
N LEU A 6 -20.24 11.08 6.26
CA LEU A 6 -21.15 10.74 7.36
C LEU A 6 -20.57 9.69 8.31
N VAL A 7 -19.50 9.02 7.89
CA VAL A 7 -18.90 7.92 8.65
C VAL A 7 -17.71 8.46 9.44
N PRO A 8 -17.66 8.26 10.77
CA PRO A 8 -16.50 8.65 11.56
C PRO A 8 -15.30 7.76 11.20
N ILE A 9 -14.29 8.36 10.60
CA ILE A 9 -13.03 7.72 10.26
C ILE A 9 -11.92 8.60 10.81
N ALA A 10 -11.00 8.01 11.55
CA ALA A 10 -9.80 8.68 12.02
C ALA A 10 -8.55 7.85 11.71
N CYS A 11 -7.43 8.53 11.56
CA CYS A 11 -6.12 7.94 11.43
C CYS A 11 -5.16 8.61 12.42
N ALA A 12 -4.49 7.81 13.23
CA ALA A 12 -3.32 8.25 14.00
C ALA A 12 -2.07 7.73 13.34
N GLY A 13 -1.10 8.59 13.09
CA GLY A 13 0.09 8.21 12.36
C GLY A 13 1.36 8.88 12.85
N ILE A 14 2.47 8.17 12.69
CA ILE A 14 3.84 8.65 12.83
C ILE A 14 4.67 8.15 11.66
N SER A 15 5.48 9.01 11.06
CA SER A 15 6.29 8.65 9.89
C SER A 15 7.71 9.19 9.98
N HIS A 16 8.59 8.61 9.15
CA HIS A 16 9.97 9.08 8.97
C HIS A 16 10.11 10.55 8.54
N LEU A 17 9.03 11.18 8.08
CA LEU A 17 9.03 12.61 7.71
C LEU A 17 8.97 13.51 8.95
N GLU A 18 8.52 12.98 10.08
CA GLU A 18 8.19 13.73 11.30
C GLU A 18 8.96 13.22 12.54
N ALA A 19 9.47 11.99 12.49
CA ALA A 19 10.12 11.32 13.60
C ALA A 19 11.42 10.62 13.17
N ASP A 20 12.37 10.55 14.09
CA ASP A 20 13.58 9.75 13.94
C ASP A 20 13.32 8.24 14.16
N ILE A 21 14.29 7.42 13.80
CA ILE A 21 14.17 5.96 13.90
C ILE A 21 13.87 5.49 15.34
N PRO A 22 14.55 5.98 16.39
CA PRO A 22 14.24 5.59 17.76
C PRO A 22 12.79 5.90 18.16
N THR A 23 12.25 7.03 17.73
CA THR A 23 10.86 7.42 18.02
C THR A 23 9.87 6.48 17.31
N LEU A 24 10.14 6.13 16.05
CA LEU A 24 9.34 5.15 15.31
C LEU A 24 9.39 3.75 15.98
N GLU A 25 10.56 3.30 16.40
CA GLU A 25 10.73 2.01 17.09
C GLU A 25 9.98 1.97 18.43
N ASN A 26 9.99 3.06 19.21
CA ASN A 26 9.24 3.18 20.46
C ASN A 26 7.72 3.20 20.25
N PHE A 27 7.24 3.72 19.13
CA PHE A 27 5.81 3.73 18.81
C PHE A 27 5.31 2.36 18.33
N ARG A 28 6.19 1.47 17.91
CA ARG A 28 5.87 0.17 17.34
C ARG A 28 5.08 -0.72 18.30
N PHE A 29 4.18 -1.53 17.75
CA PHE A 29 3.44 -2.56 18.49
C PHE A 29 4.13 -3.90 18.25
N PRO A 30 4.75 -4.50 19.28
CA PRO A 30 5.49 -5.78 19.14
C PRO A 30 4.59 -6.95 18.76
N ASP A 31 3.37 -6.99 19.30
CA ASP A 31 2.33 -7.96 18.94
C ASP A 31 1.15 -7.23 18.29
N GLU A 32 1.05 -7.34 16.96
CA GLU A 32 0.00 -6.70 16.17
C GLU A 32 -1.38 -7.31 16.44
N ASN A 33 -1.43 -8.62 16.74
CA ASN A 33 -2.70 -9.30 17.04
C ASN A 33 -3.25 -8.89 18.41
N GLU A 34 -2.39 -8.77 19.41
CA GLU A 34 -2.76 -8.27 20.74
C GLU A 34 -3.30 -6.84 20.65
N PHE A 35 -2.60 -5.98 19.90
CA PHE A 35 -3.04 -4.61 19.67
C PHE A 35 -4.41 -4.57 19.00
N LEU A 36 -4.60 -5.32 17.90
CA LEU A 36 -5.86 -5.36 17.14
C LEU A 36 -7.02 -5.87 17.99
N ALA A 37 -6.80 -6.93 18.77
CA ALA A 37 -7.83 -7.46 19.67
C ALA A 37 -8.27 -6.42 20.69
N LYS A 38 -7.33 -5.72 21.33
CA LYS A 38 -7.59 -4.67 22.30
C LYS A 38 -8.32 -3.47 21.67
N ALA A 39 -7.84 -2.99 20.51
CA ALA A 39 -8.45 -1.85 19.82
C ALA A 39 -9.85 -2.18 19.28
N GLY A 40 -10.11 -3.43 18.92
CA GLY A 40 -11.44 -3.89 18.49
C GLY A 40 -12.52 -3.81 19.55
N GLU A 41 -12.16 -3.68 20.84
CA GLU A 41 -13.13 -3.42 21.93
C GLU A 41 -13.61 -1.97 21.97
N TYR A 42 -12.85 -1.03 21.39
CA TYR A 42 -13.12 0.41 21.42
C TYR A 42 -13.71 0.93 20.12
N PHE A 43 -13.39 0.31 18.99
CA PHE A 43 -13.75 0.81 17.67
C PHE A 43 -14.57 -0.21 16.88
N LYS A 44 -15.48 0.27 16.03
CA LYS A 44 -16.24 -0.59 15.10
C LYS A 44 -15.33 -1.33 14.10
N GLY A 45 -14.15 -0.80 13.86
CA GLY A 45 -13.14 -1.40 13.01
C GLY A 45 -11.77 -0.75 13.21
N VAL A 46 -10.71 -1.52 12.98
CA VAL A 46 -9.31 -1.10 13.13
C VAL A 46 -8.45 -1.69 12.03
N ILE A 47 -7.56 -0.88 11.46
CA ILE A 47 -6.47 -1.32 10.57
C ILE A 47 -5.16 -0.82 11.13
N LEU A 48 -4.18 -1.69 11.32
CA LEU A 48 -2.82 -1.33 11.69
C LEU A 48 -1.89 -1.49 10.48
N LEU A 49 -1.36 -0.38 9.99
CA LEU A 49 -0.29 -0.37 8.99
C LEU A 49 1.04 -0.10 9.69
N GLN A 50 1.90 -1.12 9.77
CA GLN A 50 3.19 -1.02 10.43
C GLN A 50 4.31 -1.41 9.47
N THR A 51 5.17 -0.45 9.12
CA THR A 51 6.29 -0.63 8.17
C THR A 51 7.60 -0.15 8.81
N CYS A 52 8.73 -0.22 8.09
CA CYS A 52 9.99 0.36 8.56
C CYS A 52 9.98 1.88 8.65
N ASN A 53 9.13 2.57 7.85
CA ASN A 53 9.16 4.02 7.69
C ASN A 53 7.94 4.74 8.28
N ARG A 54 6.90 3.99 8.71
CA ARG A 54 5.66 4.55 9.28
C ARG A 54 4.89 3.54 10.09
N ILE A 55 4.11 4.05 11.03
CA ILE A 55 3.08 3.30 11.75
C ILE A 55 1.82 4.16 11.70
N GLU A 56 0.74 3.61 11.15
CA GLU A 56 -0.55 4.28 11.02
C GLU A 56 -1.68 3.36 11.48
N ILE A 57 -2.62 3.91 12.23
CA ILE A 57 -3.78 3.21 12.78
C ILE A 57 -5.01 3.90 12.24
N TYR A 58 -5.76 3.21 11.38
CA TYR A 58 -7.04 3.67 10.86
C TYR A 58 -8.17 3.05 11.66
N VAL A 59 -9.10 3.85 12.12
CA VAL A 59 -10.25 3.38 12.89
C VAL A 59 -11.57 3.83 12.27
N HIS A 60 -12.59 2.97 12.38
CA HIS A 60 -13.97 3.35 12.21
C HIS A 60 -14.49 3.83 13.56
N GLY A 61 -14.32 5.10 13.85
CA GLY A 61 -14.58 5.78 15.11
C GLY A 61 -14.07 7.22 15.11
N GLU A 62 -14.30 7.92 16.20
CA GLU A 62 -13.91 9.32 16.40
C GLU A 62 -12.42 9.45 16.80
N GLY A 63 -11.77 10.52 16.37
CA GLY A 63 -10.36 10.78 16.66
C GLY A 63 -10.08 11.04 18.14
N GLU A 64 -10.99 11.70 18.87
CA GLU A 64 -10.85 11.88 20.32
C GLU A 64 -10.77 10.54 21.09
N VAL A 65 -11.52 9.53 20.62
CA VAL A 65 -11.46 8.19 21.22
C VAL A 65 -10.15 7.51 20.88
N LEU A 66 -9.66 7.69 19.65
CA LEU A 66 -8.36 7.16 19.22
C LEU A 66 -7.21 7.79 19.98
N ASP A 67 -7.25 9.09 20.20
CA ASP A 67 -6.24 9.84 20.97
C ASP A 67 -6.14 9.29 22.40
N ARG A 68 -7.27 9.24 23.10
CA ARG A 68 -7.35 8.71 24.46
C ARG A 68 -6.85 7.25 24.53
N PHE A 69 -7.29 6.42 23.59
CA PHE A 69 -6.87 5.02 23.53
C PHE A 69 -5.34 4.89 23.38
N LEU A 70 -4.71 5.70 22.55
CA LEU A 70 -3.27 5.68 22.33
C LEU A 70 -2.49 6.22 23.54
N GLU A 71 -2.96 7.31 24.17
CA GLU A 71 -2.38 7.87 25.39
C GLU A 71 -2.42 6.85 26.55
N GLU A 72 -3.56 6.18 26.77
CA GLU A 72 -3.72 5.13 27.78
C GLU A 72 -2.81 3.92 27.53
N ASN A 73 -2.40 3.69 26.25
CA ASN A 73 -1.43 2.67 25.87
C ASN A 73 0.01 3.21 25.81
N GLY A 74 0.27 4.40 26.38
CA GLY A 74 1.61 4.97 26.50
C GLY A 74 2.21 5.45 25.19
N ARG A 75 1.40 5.77 24.17
CA ARG A 75 1.84 6.27 22.86
C ARG A 75 1.77 7.79 22.84
N SER A 76 2.76 8.42 22.19
CA SER A 76 2.85 9.88 22.04
C SER A 76 3.62 10.24 20.77
N GLY A 77 3.55 11.51 20.34
CA GLY A 77 4.29 12.00 19.18
C GLY A 77 3.67 11.67 17.83
N TYR A 78 2.44 11.17 17.81
CA TYR A 78 1.67 10.92 16.59
C TYR A 78 0.80 12.13 16.23
N LYS A 79 0.30 12.13 15.01
CA LYS A 79 -0.74 13.06 14.55
C LYS A 79 -2.05 12.34 14.34
N ILE A 80 -3.15 13.02 14.66
CA ILE A 80 -4.50 12.54 14.32
C ILE A 80 -5.06 13.38 13.20
N ILE A 81 -5.63 12.69 12.21
CA ILE A 81 -6.41 13.26 11.12
C ILE A 81 -7.73 12.53 11.01
N GLU A 82 -8.81 13.24 10.65
CA GLU A 82 -10.16 12.71 10.67
C GLU A 82 -10.92 13.00 9.37
N GLY A 83 -11.97 12.26 9.16
CA GLY A 83 -12.93 12.51 8.10
C GLY A 83 -12.32 12.54 6.71
N GLU A 84 -12.63 13.60 5.95
CA GLU A 84 -12.14 13.79 4.57
C GLU A 84 -10.60 13.82 4.51
N GLU A 85 -9.94 14.42 5.50
CA GLU A 85 -8.48 14.51 5.55
C GLU A 85 -7.84 13.13 5.68
N ALA A 86 -8.40 12.24 6.51
CA ALA A 86 -7.93 10.87 6.64
C ALA A 86 -8.11 10.06 5.34
N LEU A 87 -9.20 10.29 4.59
CA LEU A 87 -9.41 9.65 3.29
C LEU A 87 -8.41 10.16 2.24
N VAL A 88 -8.18 11.46 2.17
CA VAL A 88 -7.17 12.06 1.28
C VAL A 88 -5.79 11.50 1.58
N HIS A 89 -5.41 11.46 2.87
CA HIS A 89 -4.13 10.89 3.30
C HIS A 89 -4.00 9.43 2.85
N LEU A 90 -5.02 8.61 3.07
CA LEU A 90 -5.02 7.19 2.65
C LEU A 90 -4.88 7.03 1.13
N LEU A 91 -5.54 7.87 0.32
CA LEU A 91 -5.40 7.86 -1.14
C LEU A 91 -4.00 8.29 -1.59
N ARG A 92 -3.42 9.31 -0.95
CA ARG A 92 -2.04 9.78 -1.21
C ARG A 92 -1.03 8.71 -0.83
N LEU A 93 -1.22 8.08 0.33
CA LEU A 93 -0.41 6.98 0.82
C LEU A 93 -0.42 5.81 -0.17
N ALA A 94 -1.60 5.32 -0.55
CA ALA A 94 -1.75 4.23 -1.52
C ALA A 94 -1.15 4.58 -2.90
N SER A 95 -1.16 5.86 -3.28
CA SER A 95 -0.54 6.36 -4.51
C SER A 95 0.99 6.50 -4.41
N GLY A 96 1.58 6.24 -3.23
CA GLY A 96 3.01 6.36 -2.97
C GLY A 96 3.50 7.81 -2.83
N MET A 97 2.59 8.77 -2.61
CA MET A 97 2.94 10.20 -2.51
C MET A 97 3.48 10.56 -1.12
N GLU A 98 3.15 9.75 -0.11
CA GLU A 98 3.63 9.89 1.27
C GLU A 98 4.88 9.02 1.54
N SER A 99 5.38 8.29 0.55
CA SER A 99 6.58 7.44 0.68
C SER A 99 7.86 8.26 0.58
N MET A 100 8.94 7.80 1.24
CA MET A 100 10.29 8.38 1.12
C MET A 100 10.70 8.48 -0.35
N ILE A 101 10.33 7.50 -1.13
CA ILE A 101 10.48 7.46 -2.58
C ILE A 101 9.09 7.62 -3.20
N VAL A 102 8.79 8.83 -3.70
CA VAL A 102 7.48 9.12 -4.31
C VAL A 102 7.16 8.12 -5.42
N GLY A 103 6.00 7.45 -5.31
CA GLY A 103 5.53 6.45 -6.27
C GLY A 103 6.02 5.02 -5.98
N GLU A 104 6.55 4.72 -4.81
CA GLU A 104 6.94 3.37 -4.40
C GLU A 104 5.75 2.39 -4.49
N ASP A 105 6.01 1.16 -4.99
CA ASP A 105 4.97 0.15 -5.18
C ASP A 105 4.69 -0.70 -3.93
N GLN A 106 5.66 -0.82 -3.01
CA GLN A 106 5.59 -1.69 -1.83
C GLN A 106 4.40 -1.37 -0.93
N ILE A 107 4.00 -0.09 -0.84
CA ILE A 107 2.90 0.36 0.01
C ILE A 107 1.56 -0.33 -0.32
N LEU A 108 1.31 -0.68 -1.59
CA LEU A 108 0.08 -1.39 -1.98
C LEU A 108 0.04 -2.81 -1.38
N GLY A 109 1.18 -3.49 -1.36
CA GLY A 109 1.34 -4.79 -0.70
C GLY A 109 1.16 -4.69 0.82
N GLN A 110 1.74 -3.66 1.43
CA GLN A 110 1.63 -3.41 2.86
C GLN A 110 0.19 -3.11 3.29
N LEU A 111 -0.56 -2.30 2.53
CA LEU A 111 -1.98 -2.04 2.77
C LEU A 111 -2.83 -3.32 2.65
N LYS A 112 -2.55 -4.18 1.65
CA LYS A 112 -3.23 -5.48 1.51
C LYS A 112 -2.99 -6.38 2.72
N ASN A 113 -1.74 -6.46 3.19
CA ASN A 113 -1.39 -7.28 4.34
C ASN A 113 -2.04 -6.75 5.63
N ALA A 114 -2.05 -5.42 5.85
CA ALA A 114 -2.73 -4.79 6.98
C ALA A 114 -4.24 -5.09 6.99
N LEU A 115 -4.88 -5.04 5.81
CA LEU A 115 -6.28 -5.40 5.66
C LEU A 115 -6.55 -6.87 5.98
N LEU A 116 -5.72 -7.79 5.48
CA LEU A 116 -5.84 -9.22 5.77
C LEU A 116 -5.69 -9.50 7.26
N LEU A 117 -4.67 -8.92 7.90
CA LEU A 117 -4.44 -9.07 9.34
C LEU A 117 -5.65 -8.62 10.17
N SER A 118 -6.25 -7.48 9.83
CA SER A 118 -7.45 -6.98 10.50
C SER A 118 -8.68 -7.87 10.28
N ARG A 119 -8.84 -8.43 9.08
CA ARG A 119 -9.92 -9.40 8.77
C ARG A 119 -9.76 -10.69 9.55
N ASP A 120 -8.54 -11.22 9.60
CA ASP A 120 -8.21 -12.46 10.32
C ASP A 120 -8.40 -12.30 11.84
N ALA A 121 -8.11 -11.11 12.38
CA ALA A 121 -8.39 -10.75 13.77
C ALA A 121 -9.88 -10.50 14.04
N GLY A 122 -10.75 -10.44 13.02
CA GLY A 122 -12.18 -10.20 13.17
C GLY A 122 -12.56 -8.75 13.55
N VAL A 123 -11.66 -7.80 13.38
CA VAL A 123 -11.84 -6.38 13.76
C VAL A 123 -11.94 -5.43 12.56
N CYS A 124 -12.05 -5.96 11.35
CA CYS A 124 -12.23 -5.17 10.13
C CYS A 124 -13.72 -4.83 9.94
N SER A 125 -14.08 -3.56 10.01
CA SER A 125 -15.44 -3.12 9.66
C SER A 125 -15.62 -3.09 8.12
N PRO A 126 -16.88 -3.24 7.62
CA PRO A 126 -17.17 -3.07 6.19
C PRO A 126 -16.73 -1.71 5.63
N VAL A 127 -16.77 -0.67 6.47
CA VAL A 127 -16.30 0.69 6.13
C VAL A 127 -14.80 0.71 5.87
N LEU A 128 -14.00 0.20 6.79
CA LEU A 128 -12.53 0.17 6.61
C LEU A 128 -12.11 -0.79 5.50
N ASP A 129 -12.83 -1.90 5.34
CA ASP A 129 -12.64 -2.80 4.20
C ASP A 129 -12.80 -2.07 2.87
N LEU A 130 -13.88 -1.29 2.74
CA LEU A 130 -14.13 -0.44 1.58
C LEU A 130 -13.04 0.63 1.42
N CYS A 131 -12.61 1.28 2.51
CA CYS A 131 -11.57 2.30 2.50
C CYS A 131 -10.27 1.78 1.92
N ILE A 132 -9.75 0.69 2.45
CA ILE A 132 -8.47 0.14 2.03
C ILE A 132 -8.53 -0.39 0.58
N ASN A 133 -9.60 -1.11 0.23
CA ASN A 133 -9.75 -1.61 -1.14
C ASN A 133 -9.86 -0.47 -2.17
N LYS A 134 -10.63 0.59 -1.86
CA LYS A 134 -10.74 1.77 -2.72
C LYS A 134 -9.39 2.49 -2.86
N ALA A 135 -8.64 2.64 -1.77
CA ALA A 135 -7.31 3.25 -1.79
C ALA A 135 -6.33 2.44 -2.65
N ILE A 136 -6.29 1.11 -2.51
CA ILE A 136 -5.45 0.23 -3.32
C ILE A 136 -5.81 0.35 -4.81
N HIS A 137 -7.11 0.36 -5.13
CA HIS A 137 -7.58 0.54 -6.51
C HIS A 137 -7.13 1.88 -7.08
N THR A 138 -7.37 2.98 -6.35
CA THR A 138 -6.97 4.34 -6.77
C THR A 138 -5.45 4.46 -6.91
N GLY A 139 -4.67 3.93 -5.96
CA GLY A 139 -3.20 3.92 -6.04
C GLY A 139 -2.67 3.13 -7.24
N THR A 140 -3.34 2.04 -7.62
CA THR A 140 -3.03 1.27 -8.84
C THR A 140 -3.34 2.08 -10.11
N ASP A 141 -4.49 2.76 -10.13
CA ASP A 141 -4.91 3.60 -11.27
C ASP A 141 -4.02 4.83 -11.44
N VAL A 142 -3.63 5.48 -10.34
CA VAL A 142 -2.67 6.58 -10.36
C VAL A 142 -1.37 6.14 -11.04
N ARG A 143 -0.79 4.98 -10.66
CA ARG A 143 0.43 4.47 -11.27
C ARG A 143 0.28 4.17 -12.75
N LYS A 144 -0.84 3.60 -13.18
CA LYS A 144 -1.14 3.32 -14.60
C LYS A 144 -1.27 4.60 -15.42
N LYS A 145 -1.95 5.62 -14.88
CA LYS A 145 -2.27 6.87 -15.61
C LYS A 145 -1.13 7.87 -15.60
N THR A 146 -0.27 7.87 -14.57
CA THR A 146 0.77 8.89 -14.37
C THR A 146 2.18 8.36 -14.54
N ALA A 147 2.39 7.04 -14.46
CA ALA A 147 3.72 6.45 -14.40
C ALA A 147 4.61 7.01 -13.26
N ILE A 148 3.99 7.44 -12.14
CA ILE A 148 4.67 8.05 -10.98
C ILE A 148 5.69 7.10 -10.34
N ASN A 149 5.50 5.78 -10.48
CA ASN A 149 6.42 4.74 -10.01
C ASN A 149 7.59 4.45 -10.96
N LYS A 150 7.63 5.08 -12.15
CA LYS A 150 8.70 4.83 -13.12
C LYS A 150 9.91 5.73 -12.87
N GLY A 151 11.09 5.18 -13.12
CA GLY A 151 12.37 5.86 -13.01
C GLY A 151 13.03 5.72 -11.64
N ALA A 152 14.37 5.82 -11.62
CA ALA A 152 15.18 5.70 -10.42
C ALA A 152 15.16 6.98 -9.58
N VAL A 153 15.06 6.87 -8.27
CA VAL A 153 15.14 7.98 -7.30
C VAL A 153 16.28 7.82 -6.30
N SER A 154 16.69 6.59 -5.98
CA SER A 154 17.91 6.31 -5.20
C SER A 154 19.09 6.05 -6.12
N ILE A 155 20.31 6.24 -5.61
CA ILE A 155 21.54 5.91 -6.37
C ILE A 155 21.55 4.41 -6.72
N GLY A 156 21.10 3.54 -5.81
CA GLY A 156 21.00 2.11 -6.07
C GLY A 156 20.06 1.77 -7.23
N SER A 157 18.84 2.33 -7.22
CA SER A 157 17.88 2.14 -8.32
C SER A 157 18.34 2.82 -9.62
N ALA A 158 19.10 3.93 -9.54
CA ALA A 158 19.69 4.57 -10.71
C ALA A 158 20.76 3.70 -11.36
N ALA A 159 21.57 3.01 -10.55
CA ALA A 159 22.59 2.07 -11.06
C ALA A 159 21.93 0.90 -11.84
N VAL A 160 20.89 0.31 -11.29
CA VAL A 160 20.16 -0.79 -11.94
C VAL A 160 19.48 -0.31 -13.22
N LEU A 161 18.83 0.86 -13.20
CA LEU A 161 18.19 1.43 -14.38
C LEU A 161 19.20 1.75 -15.48
N LEU A 162 20.37 2.34 -15.13
CA LEU A 162 21.43 2.61 -16.09
C LEU A 162 21.95 1.33 -16.74
N ALA A 163 22.17 0.28 -15.95
CA ALA A 163 22.58 -1.02 -16.48
C ALA A 163 21.53 -1.59 -17.46
N GLU A 164 20.25 -1.47 -17.15
CA GLU A 164 19.15 -1.90 -18.01
C GLU A 164 19.07 -1.10 -19.31
N GLU A 165 19.22 0.23 -19.25
CA GLU A 165 19.27 1.09 -20.45
C GLU A 165 20.46 0.74 -21.38
N LEU A 166 21.61 0.42 -20.81
CA LEU A 166 22.82 0.11 -21.56
C LEU A 166 22.81 -1.28 -22.22
N LEU A 167 22.17 -2.25 -21.59
CA LEU A 167 22.08 -3.64 -22.07
C LEU A 167 20.77 -3.95 -22.79
N GLY A 168 19.80 -3.02 -22.79
CA GLY A 168 18.45 -3.18 -23.33
C GLY A 168 17.51 -3.99 -22.43
N THR A 169 18.03 -4.98 -21.71
CA THR A 169 17.32 -5.77 -20.70
C THR A 169 18.29 -6.38 -19.70
N LEU A 170 17.84 -6.55 -18.47
CA LEU A 170 18.55 -7.31 -17.44
C LEU A 170 18.09 -8.78 -17.35
N GLU A 171 17.05 -9.14 -18.08
CA GLU A 171 16.56 -10.52 -18.15
C GLU A 171 17.69 -11.48 -18.58
N ASN A 172 17.83 -12.57 -17.84
CA ASN A 172 18.89 -13.56 -18.04
C ASN A 172 20.33 -13.04 -17.92
N ARG A 173 20.57 -11.90 -17.26
CA ARG A 173 21.90 -11.34 -17.01
C ARG A 173 22.46 -11.75 -15.66
N HIS A 174 23.79 -11.69 -15.55
CA HIS A 174 24.53 -11.92 -14.32
C HIS A 174 24.95 -10.57 -13.73
N ILE A 175 24.63 -10.33 -12.47
CA ILE A 175 25.04 -9.11 -11.74
C ILE A 175 25.90 -9.48 -10.54
N LEU A 176 26.98 -8.74 -10.35
CA LEU A 176 27.84 -8.82 -9.17
C LEU A 176 27.74 -7.52 -8.37
N VAL A 177 27.42 -7.62 -7.10
CA VAL A 177 27.43 -6.51 -6.14
C VAL A 177 28.65 -6.66 -5.22
N VAL A 178 29.50 -5.65 -5.18
CA VAL A 178 30.73 -5.59 -4.37
C VAL A 178 30.53 -4.57 -3.25
N GLY A 179 30.38 -5.07 -2.02
CA GLY A 179 30.07 -4.25 -0.83
C GLY A 179 28.62 -4.38 -0.37
N VAL A 180 28.40 -4.45 0.95
CA VAL A 180 27.09 -4.68 1.62
C VAL A 180 26.78 -3.58 2.64
N GLY A 181 27.37 -2.38 2.47
CA GLY A 181 27.01 -1.18 3.24
C GLY A 181 25.60 -0.67 2.88
N GLU A 182 25.23 0.51 3.37
CA GLU A 182 23.90 1.11 3.12
C GLU A 182 23.58 1.19 1.61
N MET A 183 24.55 1.60 0.78
CA MET A 183 24.37 1.68 -0.68
C MET A 183 24.20 0.30 -1.32
N GLY A 184 24.96 -0.71 -0.84
CA GLY A 184 24.82 -2.09 -1.32
C GLY A 184 23.46 -2.70 -1.05
N LYS A 185 22.85 -2.38 0.10
CA LYS A 185 21.48 -2.79 0.41
C LYS A 185 20.45 -2.16 -0.54
N LEU A 186 20.60 -0.86 -0.87
CA LEU A 186 19.72 -0.18 -1.83
C LEU A 186 19.85 -0.75 -3.25
N VAL A 187 21.06 -1.09 -3.67
CA VAL A 187 21.30 -1.79 -4.95
C VAL A 187 20.64 -3.16 -4.94
N ALA A 188 20.87 -3.93 -3.89
CA ALA A 188 20.33 -5.28 -3.75
C ALA A 188 18.79 -5.29 -3.77
N GLN A 189 18.13 -4.35 -3.09
CA GLN A 189 16.67 -4.18 -3.15
C GLN A 189 16.17 -3.89 -4.57
N ALA A 190 16.86 -2.99 -5.30
CA ALA A 190 16.51 -2.66 -6.67
C ALA A 190 16.72 -3.82 -7.67
N ILE A 191 17.68 -4.70 -7.38
CA ILE A 191 17.99 -5.89 -8.18
C ILE A 191 16.97 -7.03 -7.90
N ALA A 192 16.54 -7.19 -6.66
CA ALA A 192 15.65 -8.29 -6.24
C ALA A 192 14.31 -8.32 -7.01
N GLU A 193 13.89 -7.18 -7.57
CA GLU A 193 12.66 -7.06 -8.38
C GLU A 193 12.86 -7.41 -9.86
N LYS A 194 14.08 -7.78 -10.26
CA LYS A 194 14.44 -8.04 -11.67
C LYS A 194 14.55 -9.55 -11.94
N ASP A 195 14.14 -9.96 -13.13
CA ASP A 195 14.27 -11.34 -13.61
C ASP A 195 15.70 -11.58 -14.12
N LEU A 196 16.61 -11.94 -13.20
CA LEU A 196 18.03 -12.12 -13.44
C LEU A 196 18.38 -13.61 -13.49
N LYS A 197 19.43 -13.97 -14.25
CA LYS A 197 19.94 -15.34 -14.29
C LYS A 197 20.72 -15.68 -13.02
N ALA A 198 21.50 -14.76 -12.50
CA ALA A 198 22.22 -14.91 -11.25
C ALA A 198 22.59 -13.54 -10.63
N ILE A 199 22.54 -13.51 -9.31
CA ILE A 199 23.01 -12.39 -8.50
C ILE A 199 24.14 -12.91 -7.62
N TYR A 200 25.31 -12.29 -7.72
CA TYR A 200 26.46 -12.56 -6.86
C TYR A 200 26.65 -11.38 -5.91
N VAL A 201 26.97 -11.69 -4.67
CA VAL A 201 27.25 -10.66 -3.65
C VAL A 201 28.57 -10.99 -2.98
N THR A 202 29.48 -10.02 -2.93
CA THR A 202 30.75 -10.15 -2.22
C THR A 202 30.99 -8.98 -1.28
N ASN A 203 31.67 -9.26 -0.17
CA ASN A 203 32.06 -8.26 0.80
C ASN A 203 33.32 -8.73 1.53
N ARG A 204 34.06 -7.79 2.12
CA ARG A 204 35.23 -8.10 2.94
C ARG A 204 34.89 -9.07 4.08
N THR A 205 33.77 -8.87 4.75
CA THR A 205 33.18 -9.78 5.73
C THR A 205 32.20 -10.68 5.00
N PHE A 206 32.56 -11.97 4.84
CA PHE A 206 31.78 -12.91 4.02
C PHE A 206 30.37 -13.18 4.58
N GLU A 207 30.23 -13.24 5.91
CA GLU A 207 28.95 -13.45 6.60
C GLU A 207 27.92 -12.39 6.23
N THR A 208 28.33 -11.12 6.12
CA THR A 208 27.40 -10.06 5.71
C THR A 208 26.99 -10.16 4.24
N ALA A 209 27.84 -10.73 3.38
CA ALA A 209 27.47 -11.05 2.00
C ALA A 209 26.45 -12.20 1.94
N VAL A 210 26.57 -13.20 2.81
CA VAL A 210 25.59 -14.31 2.94
C VAL A 210 24.24 -13.74 3.34
N ASP A 211 24.18 -12.93 4.40
CA ASP A 211 22.92 -12.33 4.90
C ASP A 211 22.19 -11.52 3.83
N LEU A 212 22.93 -10.81 2.98
CA LEU A 212 22.31 -10.03 1.89
C LEU A 212 21.89 -10.93 0.73
N ALA A 213 22.75 -11.87 0.33
CA ALA A 213 22.46 -12.80 -0.76
C ALA A 213 21.19 -13.62 -0.49
N ASP A 214 21.02 -14.13 0.72
CA ASP A 214 19.83 -14.89 1.12
C ASP A 214 18.53 -14.06 1.01
N LYS A 215 18.59 -12.78 1.34
CA LYS A 215 17.43 -11.86 1.25
C LYS A 215 16.99 -11.58 -0.18
N ILE A 216 17.90 -11.64 -1.14
CA ILE A 216 17.61 -11.29 -2.54
C ILE A 216 17.63 -12.50 -3.49
N GLY A 217 17.71 -13.71 -2.95
CA GLY A 217 17.79 -14.94 -3.77
C GLY A 217 19.08 -15.04 -4.58
N GLY A 218 20.18 -14.43 -4.10
CA GLY A 218 21.48 -14.42 -4.72
C GLY A 218 22.43 -15.47 -4.14
N LYS A 219 23.70 -15.41 -4.59
CA LYS A 219 24.79 -16.25 -4.12
C LYS A 219 25.91 -15.40 -3.52
N ALA A 220 26.24 -15.62 -2.25
CA ALA A 220 27.41 -15.01 -1.64
C ALA A 220 28.71 -15.65 -2.21
N VAL A 221 29.69 -14.81 -2.50
CA VAL A 221 30.98 -15.22 -3.05
C VAL A 221 32.12 -14.56 -2.26
N LYS A 222 33.26 -15.26 -2.14
CA LYS A 222 34.40 -14.74 -1.41
C LYS A 222 35.10 -13.63 -2.19
N MET A 223 35.70 -12.69 -1.48
CA MET A 223 36.45 -11.59 -2.10
C MET A 223 37.69 -12.09 -2.89
N ASP A 224 38.26 -13.22 -2.47
CA ASP A 224 39.38 -13.85 -3.18
C ASP A 224 39.00 -14.32 -4.59
N ASP A 225 37.72 -14.62 -4.82
CA ASP A 225 37.18 -15.07 -6.10
C ASP A 225 36.61 -13.90 -6.94
N LEU A 226 36.81 -12.64 -6.53
CA LEU A 226 36.21 -11.45 -7.12
C LEU A 226 36.34 -11.42 -8.65
N TYR A 227 37.56 -11.56 -9.17
CA TYR A 227 37.82 -11.47 -10.60
C TYR A 227 37.25 -12.62 -11.42
N HIS A 228 37.15 -13.81 -10.83
CA HIS A 228 36.41 -14.92 -11.43
C HIS A 228 34.95 -14.56 -11.62
N TYR A 229 34.27 -14.00 -10.58
CA TYR A 229 32.86 -13.61 -10.72
C TYR A 229 32.66 -12.35 -11.58
N ILE A 230 33.66 -11.44 -11.68
CA ILE A 230 33.67 -10.36 -12.68
C ILE A 230 33.62 -10.96 -14.08
N SER A 231 34.41 -12.00 -14.39
CA SER A 231 34.41 -12.62 -15.71
C SER A 231 33.09 -13.29 -16.10
N LEU A 232 32.30 -13.70 -15.12
CA LEU A 232 30.96 -14.29 -15.32
C LEU A 232 29.83 -13.24 -15.43
N SER A 233 30.09 -11.99 -14.98
CA SER A 233 29.05 -10.97 -14.83
C SER A 233 28.90 -10.08 -16.07
N ASP A 234 27.68 -9.61 -16.33
CA ASP A 234 27.37 -8.59 -17.33
C ASP A 234 27.43 -7.18 -16.72
N VAL A 235 27.10 -7.10 -15.42
CA VAL A 235 27.12 -5.85 -14.64
C VAL A 235 27.85 -6.08 -13.34
N VAL A 236 28.72 -5.14 -12.97
CA VAL A 236 29.39 -5.09 -11.67
C VAL A 236 29.07 -3.74 -11.02
N ILE A 237 28.51 -3.77 -9.83
CA ILE A 237 28.19 -2.56 -9.06
C ILE A 237 29.03 -2.58 -7.78
N THR A 238 29.89 -1.57 -7.61
CA THR A 238 30.77 -1.44 -6.45
C THR A 238 30.28 -0.36 -5.50
N CYS A 239 30.27 -0.65 -4.21
CA CYS A 239 29.72 0.21 -3.15
C CYS A 239 30.39 -0.05 -1.80
N THR A 240 31.72 -0.28 -1.80
CA THR A 240 32.44 -0.54 -0.54
C THR A 240 32.79 0.76 0.19
N GLY A 241 33.15 0.64 1.46
CA GLY A 241 33.78 1.72 2.23
C GLY A 241 35.30 1.59 2.30
N ALA A 242 35.92 0.92 1.34
CA ALA A 242 37.38 0.74 1.32
C ALA A 242 38.10 2.08 1.10
N PRO A 243 39.19 2.36 1.82
CA PRO A 243 39.92 3.61 1.65
C PRO A 243 40.85 3.59 0.40
N HIS A 244 40.86 2.50 -0.34
CA HIS A 244 41.72 2.28 -1.52
C HIS A 244 40.93 1.48 -2.57
N THR A 245 41.44 1.53 -3.80
CA THR A 245 40.90 0.79 -4.96
C THR A 245 40.84 -0.71 -4.66
N VAL A 246 39.69 -1.31 -4.97
CA VAL A 246 39.37 -2.74 -4.79
C VAL A 246 39.54 -3.50 -6.10
N ILE A 247 39.20 -2.89 -7.23
CA ILE A 247 39.29 -3.50 -8.56
C ILE A 247 40.45 -2.82 -9.35
N HIS A 248 41.56 -3.53 -9.47
CA HIS A 248 42.75 -3.06 -10.13
C HIS A 248 42.75 -3.40 -11.62
N ARG A 249 43.24 -2.46 -12.46
CA ARG A 249 43.24 -2.57 -13.92
C ARG A 249 43.85 -3.88 -14.43
N GLU A 250 45.01 -4.28 -13.89
CA GLU A 250 45.77 -5.46 -14.40
C GLU A 250 44.95 -6.75 -14.27
N ASN A 251 44.31 -6.95 -13.11
CA ASN A 251 43.50 -8.12 -12.85
C ASN A 251 42.16 -8.07 -13.60
N LEU A 252 41.56 -6.86 -13.72
CA LEU A 252 40.36 -6.64 -14.50
C LEU A 252 40.56 -6.99 -15.97
N LYS A 253 41.70 -6.60 -16.57
CA LYS A 253 42.03 -6.92 -17.98
C LYS A 253 41.99 -8.43 -18.22
N LYS A 254 42.62 -9.23 -17.33
CA LYS A 254 42.55 -10.71 -17.41
C LYS A 254 41.12 -11.23 -17.29
N ALA A 255 40.35 -10.73 -16.34
CA ALA A 255 38.95 -11.16 -16.16
C ALA A 255 38.08 -10.86 -17.40
N VAL A 256 38.35 -9.75 -18.11
CA VAL A 256 37.65 -9.38 -19.35
C VAL A 256 38.07 -10.29 -20.51
N GLU A 257 39.35 -10.62 -20.61
CA GLU A 257 39.87 -11.57 -21.62
C GLU A 257 39.25 -12.97 -21.41
N ASP A 258 39.10 -13.44 -20.17
CA ASP A 258 38.46 -14.71 -19.83
C ASP A 258 36.94 -14.70 -20.11
N ARG A 259 36.32 -13.53 -20.05
CA ARG A 259 34.88 -13.34 -20.29
C ARG A 259 34.47 -13.46 -21.76
N TRP A 260 35.28 -12.96 -22.69
CA TRP A 260 34.95 -12.85 -24.10
C TRP A 260 34.53 -14.17 -24.81
N PRO A 261 35.18 -15.32 -24.55
CA PRO A 261 34.73 -16.58 -25.08
C PRO A 261 33.35 -17.01 -24.60
N LEU A 262 32.93 -16.56 -23.41
CA LEU A 262 31.72 -16.96 -22.75
C LEU A 262 30.50 -16.12 -23.16
N ASN A 263 30.67 -14.80 -23.38
CA ASN A 263 29.59 -13.82 -23.49
C ASN A 263 29.54 -13.05 -24.82
N GLY A 264 30.26 -13.49 -25.87
CA GLY A 264 30.12 -12.96 -27.23
C GLY A 264 30.46 -11.48 -27.41
N LYS A 265 31.46 -10.95 -26.69
CA LYS A 265 31.92 -9.54 -26.72
C LYS A 265 30.86 -8.50 -26.23
N ILE A 266 29.88 -8.91 -25.43
CA ILE A 266 28.99 -7.96 -24.75
C ILE A 266 29.85 -7.14 -23.77
N PRO A 267 29.80 -5.79 -23.78
CA PRO A 267 30.59 -4.98 -22.88
C PRO A 267 30.26 -5.27 -21.42
N LEU A 268 31.29 -5.28 -20.57
CA LEU A 268 31.16 -5.32 -19.13
C LEU A 268 30.76 -3.92 -18.64
N ILE A 269 29.59 -3.80 -18.02
CA ILE A 269 29.15 -2.56 -17.41
C ILE A 269 29.61 -2.53 -15.95
N MET A 270 30.42 -1.54 -15.61
CA MET A 270 30.89 -1.34 -14.25
C MET A 270 30.34 -0.02 -13.70
N ILE A 271 29.74 -0.06 -12.53
CA ILE A 271 29.11 1.10 -11.91
C ILE A 271 29.69 1.28 -10.51
N ASP A 272 30.52 2.32 -10.37
CA ASP A 272 31.19 2.64 -9.12
C ASP A 272 30.42 3.71 -8.35
N ILE A 273 29.81 3.31 -7.25
CA ILE A 273 29.07 4.21 -6.34
C ILE A 273 29.80 4.40 -5.00
N ALA A 274 31.02 3.89 -4.89
CA ALA A 274 31.84 4.03 -3.70
C ALA A 274 32.50 5.41 -3.59
N GLN A 275 32.78 5.84 -2.35
CA GLN A 275 33.59 7.00 -2.04
C GLN A 275 34.50 6.66 -0.85
N PRO A 276 35.84 6.61 -1.08
CA PRO A 276 36.58 6.78 -2.36
C PRO A 276 36.24 5.68 -3.38
N ARG A 277 36.68 5.85 -4.63
CA ARG A 277 36.41 4.93 -5.74
C ARG A 277 36.97 3.53 -5.49
N ASP A 278 36.16 2.53 -5.77
CA ASP A 278 36.55 1.12 -5.73
C ASP A 278 37.28 0.65 -7.00
N ILE A 279 37.01 1.29 -8.14
CA ILE A 279 37.50 0.89 -9.46
C ILE A 279 38.62 1.82 -9.89
N ASP A 280 39.71 1.23 -10.40
CA ASP A 280 40.86 1.95 -10.97
C ASP A 280 40.38 2.92 -12.08
N GLU A 281 40.86 4.18 -12.03
CA GLU A 281 40.44 5.23 -12.97
C GLU A 281 40.74 4.87 -14.43
N THR A 282 41.79 4.08 -14.67
CA THR A 282 42.20 3.63 -16.01
C THR A 282 41.45 2.37 -16.48
N ALA A 283 40.56 1.84 -15.71
CA ALA A 283 39.73 0.66 -16.07
C ALA A 283 38.90 0.90 -17.34
N ALA A 284 38.43 2.12 -17.55
CA ALA A 284 37.64 2.50 -18.72
C ALA A 284 38.45 2.42 -20.06
N GLU A 285 39.80 2.36 -20.01
CA GLU A 285 40.65 2.19 -21.19
C GLU A 285 40.74 0.73 -21.67
N ILE A 286 40.19 -0.22 -20.90
CA ILE A 286 40.18 -1.63 -21.28
C ILE A 286 39.08 -1.84 -22.33
N GLU A 287 39.42 -2.41 -23.48
CA GLU A 287 38.47 -2.73 -24.54
C GLU A 287 37.36 -3.65 -23.99
N GLY A 288 36.10 -3.27 -24.22
CA GLY A 288 34.94 -4.02 -23.73
C GLY A 288 34.52 -3.71 -22.30
N VAL A 289 35.14 -2.72 -21.62
CA VAL A 289 34.70 -2.22 -20.30
C VAL A 289 34.09 -0.82 -20.44
N ARG A 290 32.97 -0.61 -19.77
CA ARG A 290 32.34 0.71 -19.63
C ARG A 290 32.18 1.02 -18.17
N VAL A 291 32.80 2.07 -17.68
CA VAL A 291 32.78 2.48 -16.27
C VAL A 291 31.91 3.71 -16.12
N PHE A 292 31.04 3.68 -15.17
CA PHE A 292 30.15 4.78 -14.74
C PHE A 292 30.36 5.05 -13.26
N THR A 293 30.20 6.30 -12.87
CA THR A 293 30.46 6.75 -11.51
C THR A 293 29.16 7.26 -10.83
N ILE A 294 29.25 7.55 -9.54
CA ILE A 294 28.15 8.14 -8.78
C ILE A 294 27.65 9.47 -9.38
N ASP A 295 28.52 10.24 -10.06
CA ASP A 295 28.13 11.51 -10.66
C ASP A 295 27.24 11.30 -11.90
N ASP A 296 27.52 10.26 -12.69
CA ASP A 296 26.64 9.85 -13.80
C ASP A 296 25.26 9.49 -13.29
N LEU A 297 25.20 8.71 -12.21
CA LEU A 297 23.94 8.30 -11.58
C LEU A 297 23.15 9.47 -10.95
N ARG A 298 23.85 10.45 -10.37
CA ARG A 298 23.20 11.66 -9.81
C ARG A 298 22.46 12.45 -10.87
N SER A 299 22.97 12.51 -12.10
CA SER A 299 22.30 13.19 -13.21
C SER A 299 21.01 12.48 -13.63
N VAL A 300 21.02 11.15 -13.71
CA VAL A 300 19.85 10.32 -13.99
C VAL A 300 18.80 10.45 -12.87
N SER A 301 19.23 10.37 -11.62
CA SER A 301 18.35 10.49 -10.45
C SER A 301 17.66 11.87 -10.41
N LYS A 302 18.39 12.98 -10.61
CA LYS A 302 17.81 14.34 -10.63
C LYS A 302 16.73 14.51 -11.71
N LYS A 303 16.95 13.98 -12.90
CA LYS A 303 15.97 14.01 -14.00
C LYS A 303 14.70 13.23 -13.63
N ASN A 304 14.85 12.07 -13.02
CA ASN A 304 13.74 11.23 -12.60
C ASN A 304 12.93 11.86 -11.44
N ILE A 305 13.61 12.49 -10.46
CA ILE A 305 12.93 13.24 -9.38
C ILE A 305 12.09 14.39 -9.95
N ALA A 306 12.61 15.17 -10.91
CA ALA A 306 11.88 16.25 -11.56
C ALA A 306 10.65 15.72 -12.32
N ASN A 307 10.78 14.60 -13.02
CA ASN A 307 9.67 13.94 -13.70
C ASN A 307 8.60 13.45 -12.71
N ARG A 308 9.02 12.80 -11.62
CA ARG A 308 8.09 12.34 -10.57
C ARG A 308 7.33 13.50 -9.92
N LYS A 309 7.97 14.64 -9.67
CA LYS A 309 7.27 15.85 -9.18
C LYS A 309 6.18 16.32 -10.14
N LYS A 310 6.42 16.26 -11.45
CA LYS A 310 5.41 16.57 -12.47
C LYS A 310 4.26 15.54 -12.44
N GLN A 311 4.57 14.27 -12.33
CA GLN A 311 3.59 13.20 -12.24
C GLN A 311 2.79 13.26 -10.93
N ALA A 312 3.39 13.72 -9.82
CA ALA A 312 2.69 13.95 -8.56
C ALA A 312 1.55 14.97 -8.71
N GLY A 313 1.72 16.03 -9.51
CA GLY A 313 0.64 16.98 -9.80
C GLY A 313 -0.54 16.36 -10.56
N LEU A 314 -0.29 15.39 -11.45
CA LEU A 314 -1.34 14.62 -12.11
C LEU A 314 -2.00 13.63 -11.14
N ALA A 315 -1.23 13.00 -10.25
CA ALA A 315 -1.74 12.11 -9.23
C ALA A 315 -2.70 12.83 -8.27
N GLU A 316 -2.35 14.04 -7.81
CA GLU A 316 -3.23 14.88 -6.97
C GLU A 316 -4.57 15.16 -7.65
N LYS A 317 -4.57 15.44 -8.94
CA LYS A 317 -5.80 15.67 -9.68
C LYS A 317 -6.69 14.42 -9.70
N ILE A 318 -6.11 13.24 -9.97
CA ILE A 318 -6.84 11.96 -9.93
C ILE A 318 -7.40 11.68 -8.55
N ILE A 319 -6.60 11.90 -7.49
CA ILE A 319 -7.03 11.71 -6.09
C ILE A 319 -8.21 12.63 -5.77
N SER A 320 -8.14 13.90 -6.17
CA SER A 320 -9.23 14.86 -5.93
C SER A 320 -10.53 14.47 -6.66
N GLU A 321 -10.44 13.97 -7.91
CA GLU A 321 -11.59 13.48 -8.67
C GLU A 321 -12.21 12.21 -8.05
N GLU A 322 -11.38 11.31 -7.48
CA GLU A 322 -11.83 10.08 -6.85
C GLU A 322 -12.38 10.27 -5.43
N LEU A 323 -12.03 11.36 -4.75
CA LEU A 323 -12.48 11.63 -3.38
C LEU A 323 -13.99 11.77 -3.27
N ASP A 324 -14.63 12.52 -4.18
CA ASP A 324 -16.09 12.70 -4.20
C ASP A 324 -16.83 11.37 -4.41
N ASN A 325 -16.29 10.50 -5.27
CA ASN A 325 -16.81 9.15 -5.48
C ASN A 325 -16.63 8.28 -4.23
N PHE A 326 -15.50 8.44 -3.56
CA PHE A 326 -15.17 7.68 -2.36
C PHE A 326 -16.12 8.04 -1.21
N ILE A 327 -16.32 9.33 -0.93
CA ILE A 327 -17.28 9.82 0.07
C ILE A 327 -18.68 9.28 -0.23
N SER A 328 -19.11 9.31 -1.49
CA SER A 328 -20.43 8.78 -1.89
C SER A 328 -20.58 7.30 -1.61
N LEU A 329 -19.55 6.49 -1.85
CA LEU A 329 -19.54 5.07 -1.57
C LEU A 329 -19.64 4.79 -0.07
N LEU A 330 -18.92 5.55 0.76
CA LEU A 330 -18.94 5.41 2.21
C LEU A 330 -20.28 5.83 2.79
N ASN A 331 -20.84 6.94 2.35
CA ASN A 331 -22.14 7.40 2.77
C ASN A 331 -23.27 6.41 2.38
N ARG A 332 -23.13 5.75 1.21
CA ARG A 332 -24.05 4.68 0.82
C ARG A 332 -23.93 3.46 1.71
N ALA A 333 -22.71 3.09 2.12
CA ALA A 333 -22.51 1.99 3.04
C ALA A 333 -23.10 2.27 4.44
N SER A 334 -23.06 3.54 4.91
CA SER A 334 -23.70 3.93 6.18
C SER A 334 -25.22 3.82 6.13
N ALA A 335 -25.82 4.01 4.96
CA ALA A 335 -27.26 3.81 4.81
C ALA A 335 -27.71 2.37 5.04
N ASP A 336 -26.83 1.40 4.85
CA ASP A 336 -27.15 -0.01 5.04
C ASP A 336 -27.41 -0.34 6.54
N GLU A 337 -26.77 0.37 7.49
CA GLU A 337 -27.08 0.27 8.93
C GLU A 337 -28.51 0.76 9.22
N VAL A 338 -28.88 1.92 8.65
CA VAL A 338 -30.21 2.51 8.80
C VAL A 338 -31.29 1.63 8.15
N LEU A 339 -30.97 1.04 6.99
CA LEU A 339 -31.87 0.14 6.28
C LEU A 339 -32.04 -1.22 6.97
N ALA A 340 -31.03 -1.69 7.71
CA ALA A 340 -31.16 -2.92 8.50
C ALA A 340 -32.31 -2.85 9.51
N ASP A 341 -32.50 -1.71 10.18
CA ASP A 341 -33.59 -1.47 11.09
C ASP A 341 -34.98 -1.54 10.39
N LEU A 342 -35.06 -0.90 9.20
CA LEU A 342 -36.27 -0.93 8.38
C LEU A 342 -36.63 -2.36 7.92
N HIS A 343 -35.63 -3.09 7.43
CA HIS A 343 -35.83 -4.46 6.97
C HIS A 343 -36.21 -5.42 8.12
N THR A 344 -35.53 -5.28 9.27
CA THR A 344 -35.84 -6.08 10.47
C THR A 344 -37.26 -5.85 10.96
N TRP A 345 -37.68 -4.59 11.02
CA TRP A 345 -39.04 -4.23 11.38
C TRP A 345 -40.08 -4.82 10.41
N ALA A 346 -39.83 -4.69 9.11
CA ALA A 346 -40.73 -5.19 8.09
C ALA A 346 -40.85 -6.72 8.10
N GLU A 347 -39.69 -7.40 8.30
CA GLU A 347 -39.63 -8.87 8.38
C GLU A 347 -40.39 -9.40 9.61
N ALA A 348 -40.31 -8.71 10.76
CA ALA A 348 -41.06 -9.06 11.94
C ALA A 348 -42.59 -8.97 11.68
N ILE A 349 -43.04 -7.92 10.96
CA ILE A 349 -44.45 -7.81 10.54
C ILE A 349 -44.81 -8.95 9.57
N ARG A 350 -43.98 -9.19 8.55
CA ARG A 350 -44.24 -10.25 7.58
C ARG A 350 -44.41 -11.60 8.21
N ILE A 351 -43.51 -11.99 9.12
CA ILE A 351 -43.54 -13.27 9.83
C ILE A 351 -44.85 -13.37 10.65
N ARG A 352 -45.15 -12.33 11.41
CA ARG A 352 -46.38 -12.30 12.25
C ARG A 352 -47.64 -12.47 11.41
N GLU A 353 -47.79 -11.76 10.31
CA GLU A 353 -48.99 -11.83 9.48
C GLU A 353 -49.06 -13.14 8.65
N ARG A 354 -47.90 -13.67 8.20
CA ARG A 354 -47.80 -15.00 7.60
C ARG A 354 -48.30 -16.08 8.57
N ASP A 355 -47.83 -16.08 9.80
CA ASP A 355 -48.17 -17.08 10.79
C ASP A 355 -49.69 -17.03 11.16
N LYS A 356 -50.26 -15.81 11.24
CA LYS A 356 -51.70 -15.62 11.37
C LYS A 356 -52.50 -16.17 10.18
N ALA A 357 -52.01 -15.98 8.97
CA ALA A 357 -52.63 -16.52 7.77
C ALA A 357 -52.61 -18.05 7.78
N LEU A 358 -51.44 -18.63 8.05
CA LEU A 358 -51.30 -20.09 8.15
C LEU A 358 -52.17 -20.71 9.26
N SER A 359 -52.29 -20.05 10.42
CA SER A 359 -53.15 -20.53 11.53
C SER A 359 -54.62 -20.55 11.20
N ARG A 360 -55.07 -19.73 10.25
CA ARG A 360 -56.48 -19.70 9.79
C ARG A 360 -56.80 -20.75 8.73
N LEU A 361 -55.77 -21.30 8.08
CA LEU A 361 -55.90 -22.35 7.08
C LEU A 361 -55.91 -23.72 7.79
N LYS A 362 -57.04 -24.43 7.74
CA LYS A 362 -57.15 -25.80 8.27
C LYS A 362 -56.47 -26.76 7.28
N ASN A 363 -55.47 -27.54 7.72
CA ASN A 363 -54.74 -28.53 6.92
C ASN A 363 -53.88 -27.93 5.76
N THR A 364 -52.98 -27.06 6.10
CA THR A 364 -52.02 -26.49 5.16
C THR A 364 -50.93 -27.52 4.83
N ASP A 365 -50.79 -27.88 3.56
CA ASP A 365 -49.64 -28.66 3.07
C ASP A 365 -48.39 -27.79 2.97
N GLU A 366 -47.22 -28.42 2.89
CA GLU A 366 -45.92 -27.76 2.81
C GLU A 366 -45.79 -26.83 1.59
N LYS A 367 -46.40 -27.23 0.46
CA LYS A 367 -46.45 -26.47 -0.77
C LYS A 367 -47.21 -25.16 -0.61
N THR A 368 -48.39 -25.19 -0.01
CA THR A 368 -49.20 -24.00 0.24
C THR A 368 -48.51 -23.05 1.23
N SER A 369 -47.89 -23.61 2.28
CA SER A 369 -47.08 -22.82 3.22
C SER A 369 -45.90 -22.11 2.50
N GLY A 370 -45.20 -22.81 1.62
CA GLY A 370 -44.11 -22.24 0.80
C GLY A 370 -44.60 -21.12 -0.10
N VAL A 371 -45.72 -21.27 -0.78
CA VAL A 371 -46.29 -20.23 -1.67
C VAL A 371 -46.64 -18.95 -0.86
N ILE A 372 -47.22 -19.10 0.34
CA ILE A 372 -47.56 -17.94 1.19
C ILE A 372 -46.31 -17.25 1.69
N ASP A 373 -45.27 -18.00 2.07
CA ASP A 373 -43.98 -17.43 2.52
C ASP A 373 -43.33 -16.66 1.38
N ASP A 374 -43.21 -17.24 0.19
CA ASP A 374 -42.61 -16.60 -0.99
C ASP A 374 -43.39 -15.35 -1.43
N PHE A 375 -44.73 -15.45 -1.49
CA PHE A 375 -45.58 -14.30 -1.80
C PHE A 375 -45.35 -13.15 -0.83
N SER A 376 -45.35 -13.43 0.48
CA SER A 376 -45.15 -12.40 1.51
C SER A 376 -43.76 -11.76 1.45
N LYS A 377 -42.70 -12.53 1.17
CA LYS A 377 -41.34 -12.00 0.94
C LYS A 377 -41.29 -11.06 -0.26
N VAL A 378 -41.84 -11.48 -1.39
CA VAL A 378 -41.89 -10.68 -2.61
C VAL A 378 -42.66 -9.39 -2.41
N LEU A 379 -43.83 -9.48 -1.70
CA LEU A 379 -44.64 -8.32 -1.41
C LEU A 379 -43.89 -7.27 -0.57
N VAL A 380 -43.27 -7.67 0.55
CA VAL A 380 -42.49 -6.78 1.40
C VAL A 380 -41.31 -6.18 0.64
N LYS A 381 -40.58 -6.98 -0.13
CA LYS A 381 -39.47 -6.50 -0.96
C LYS A 381 -39.89 -5.42 -1.96
N LYS A 382 -41.03 -5.61 -2.62
CA LYS A 382 -41.58 -4.62 -3.57
C LYS A 382 -42.07 -3.35 -2.89
N LEU A 383 -42.75 -3.47 -1.75
CA LEU A 383 -43.24 -2.31 -0.98
C LEU A 383 -42.10 -1.44 -0.43
N LEU A 384 -40.95 -2.04 -0.06
CA LEU A 384 -39.82 -1.31 0.48
C LEU A 384 -38.83 -0.85 -0.58
N SER A 385 -38.98 -1.24 -1.85
CA SER A 385 -38.03 -0.95 -2.92
C SER A 385 -37.75 0.55 -3.05
N ASP A 386 -38.81 1.34 -3.21
CA ASP A 386 -38.67 2.80 -3.46
C ASP A 386 -38.17 3.53 -2.20
N ALA A 387 -38.65 3.11 -1.00
CA ALA A 387 -38.13 3.63 0.26
C ALA A 387 -36.64 3.35 0.45
N THR A 388 -36.20 2.14 0.12
CA THR A 388 -34.77 1.76 0.17
C THR A 388 -33.93 2.63 -0.75
N VAL A 389 -34.39 2.88 -1.98
CA VAL A 389 -33.69 3.74 -2.95
C VAL A 389 -33.63 5.19 -2.45
N ALA A 390 -34.74 5.72 -1.92
CA ALA A 390 -34.78 7.08 -1.40
C ALA A 390 -33.84 7.28 -0.20
N ILE A 391 -33.83 6.35 0.75
CA ILE A 391 -32.94 6.38 1.93
C ILE A 391 -31.47 6.36 1.52
N ARG A 392 -31.11 5.46 0.59
CA ARG A 392 -29.74 5.43 0.05
C ARG A 392 -29.36 6.74 -0.65
N SER A 393 -30.27 7.32 -1.43
CA SER A 393 -30.02 8.59 -2.11
C SER A 393 -29.81 9.76 -1.16
N CYS A 394 -30.59 9.81 -0.06
CA CYS A 394 -30.38 10.81 1.00
C CYS A 394 -28.98 10.68 1.62
N ALA A 395 -28.56 9.48 1.98
CA ALA A 395 -27.24 9.23 2.53
C ALA A 395 -26.12 9.57 1.54
N GLU A 396 -26.25 9.19 0.26
CA GLU A 396 -25.28 9.54 -0.79
C GLU A 396 -25.09 11.06 -0.95
N CYS A 397 -26.16 11.83 -0.66
CA CYS A 397 -26.09 13.29 -0.65
C CYS A 397 -25.49 13.89 0.63
N GLY A 398 -25.18 13.06 1.63
CA GLY A 398 -24.62 13.49 2.91
C GLY A 398 -25.68 13.87 3.96
N ASP A 399 -26.91 13.41 3.82
CA ASP A 399 -28.03 13.68 4.73
C ASP A 399 -28.52 12.39 5.41
N LEU A 400 -27.72 11.91 6.38
CA LEU A 400 -28.07 10.71 7.15
C LEU A 400 -29.25 10.97 8.10
N GLU A 401 -29.37 12.19 8.63
CA GLU A 401 -30.46 12.57 9.53
C GLU A 401 -31.82 12.46 8.81
N ALA A 402 -31.89 12.94 7.56
CA ALA A 402 -33.07 12.74 6.72
C ALA A 402 -33.36 11.24 6.48
N ALA A 403 -32.33 10.45 6.18
CA ALA A 403 -32.47 9.01 5.98
C ALA A 403 -33.02 8.31 7.24
N GLU A 404 -32.42 8.58 8.41
CA GLU A 404 -32.89 8.07 9.69
C GLU A 404 -34.32 8.54 10.04
N SER A 405 -34.61 9.81 9.77
CA SER A 405 -35.96 10.37 10.02
C SER A 405 -37.00 9.64 9.20
N HIS A 406 -36.72 9.32 7.93
CA HIS A 406 -37.63 8.54 7.09
C HIS A 406 -37.86 7.13 7.66
N VAL A 407 -36.81 6.44 8.09
CA VAL A 407 -36.94 5.11 8.69
C VAL A 407 -37.71 5.16 10.00
N ARG A 408 -37.43 6.13 10.87
CA ARG A 408 -38.14 6.32 12.12
C ARG A 408 -39.62 6.61 11.90
N ALA A 409 -39.97 7.42 10.88
CA ALA A 409 -41.34 7.70 10.51
C ALA A 409 -42.13 6.44 10.10
N ILE A 410 -41.47 5.55 9.34
CA ILE A 410 -42.06 4.28 8.89
C ILE A 410 -42.18 3.27 10.05
N THR A 411 -41.12 3.10 10.86
CA THR A 411 -41.02 2.00 11.84
C THR A 411 -41.72 2.33 13.17
N ARG A 412 -41.73 3.60 13.59
CA ARG A 412 -42.28 4.00 14.91
C ARG A 412 -43.68 4.62 14.87
N GLY A 413 -44.28 4.72 13.68
CA GLY A 413 -45.64 5.24 13.51
C GLY A 413 -45.78 6.66 14.09
N SER A 414 -44.80 7.53 13.92
CA SER A 414 -44.90 8.92 14.34
C SER A 414 -46.07 9.57 13.60
N ARG A 415 -47.05 10.05 14.37
CA ARG A 415 -48.16 10.85 13.82
C ARG A 415 -47.54 12.02 13.07
N PRO A 416 -47.92 12.30 11.81
CA PRO A 416 -47.48 13.50 11.13
C PRO A 416 -47.77 14.72 12.00
N CYS A 417 -46.78 15.58 12.22
CA CYS A 417 -47.04 16.90 12.80
C CYS A 417 -48.04 17.60 11.89
N ILE A 418 -49.29 17.62 12.31
CA ILE A 418 -50.29 18.53 11.71
C ILE A 418 -49.83 19.91 12.14
N ARG A 419 -49.17 20.65 11.23
CA ARG A 419 -48.97 22.10 11.41
C ARG A 419 -50.38 22.66 11.59
N LYS A 420 -50.69 23.14 12.80
CA LYS A 420 -51.81 24.07 12.96
C LYS A 420 -51.38 25.31 12.19
N GLU A 421 -52.01 25.56 11.05
CA GLU A 421 -52.05 26.86 10.44
C GLU A 421 -52.81 27.74 11.43
N ASP A 422 -52.11 28.69 12.05
CA ASP A 422 -52.69 29.89 12.64
C ASP A 422 -52.53 31.07 11.65
#